data_6d5bf009526b72f5d93174d9cd1e985a
#
_entry.id   6d5bf009526b72f5d93174d9cd1e985a
#
_cell.length_a   1.000
_cell.length_b   1.000
_cell.length_c   1.000
_cell.angle_alpha   90.00
_cell.angle_beta   90.00
_cell.angle_gamma   90.00
#
_symmetry.space_group_name_H-M   'P 1'
#
loop_
_entity.id
_entity.type
_entity.pdbx_description
1 polymer ?
#
loop_
_entity_poly.entity_id
_entity_poly.type
_entity_poly.pdbx_seq_one_letter_code
_entity_poly.pdbx_strand_id
1 'polypeptide(L)'
;MRLEGIDHVALAVRDVERSANWYVDVLGFERQYQEVWGGIPTFIGKGNTAIALFPLRDSDSKSPARSSGIRMLHLAFRANGENFLEAQQELKKRGIKFEFQDHQISHSIYFYDPDGHQVEITTYELQ
;
A
#
# COMPACT_ATOMS: atom_id res chain seq x y z
N MET A 1 18.41 -5.57 20.62
CA MET A 1 16.97 -5.55 20.27
C MET A 1 16.72 -6.59 19.21
N ARG A 2 15.66 -7.38 19.35
CA ARG A 2 15.36 -8.45 18.39
C ARG A 2 13.91 -8.29 17.94
N LEU A 3 13.72 -7.74 16.76
CA LEU A 3 12.41 -7.52 16.16
C LEU A 3 12.14 -8.61 15.13
N GLU A 4 10.88 -8.98 14.95
CA GLU A 4 10.49 -10.02 13.99
C GLU A 4 10.24 -9.47 12.60
N GLY A 5 9.95 -8.19 12.49
CA GLY A 5 9.66 -7.55 11.20
C GLY A 5 8.71 -6.40 11.37
N ILE A 6 8.17 -5.94 10.25
CA ILE A 6 7.15 -4.91 10.25
C ILE A 6 5.80 -5.56 10.55
N ASP A 7 5.08 -5.04 11.57
CA ASP A 7 3.75 -5.51 11.91
C ASP A 7 2.70 -4.90 10.97
N HIS A 8 2.74 -3.59 10.84
CA HIS A 8 1.83 -2.87 9.96
C HIS A 8 2.40 -1.50 9.62
N VAL A 9 1.86 -0.89 8.59
CA VAL A 9 2.09 0.51 8.23
C VAL A 9 0.75 1.23 8.36
N ALA A 10 0.76 2.39 8.99
CA ALA A 10 -0.46 3.19 9.16
C ALA A 10 -0.49 4.31 8.13
N LEU A 11 -1.63 4.47 7.46
CA LEU A 11 -1.86 5.51 6.47
C LEU A 11 -3.04 6.37 6.90
N ALA A 12 -2.89 7.68 6.73
CA ALA A 12 -4.00 8.60 6.87
C ALA A 12 -4.70 8.74 5.51
N VAL A 13 -6.02 8.60 5.49
CA VAL A 13 -6.82 8.63 4.27
C VAL A 13 -8.06 9.49 4.46
N ARG A 14 -8.58 10.03 3.35
CA ARG A 14 -9.77 10.89 3.42
C ARG A 14 -11.02 10.11 3.77
N ASP A 15 -11.16 8.91 3.24
CA ASP A 15 -12.35 8.06 3.41
C ASP A 15 -11.86 6.64 3.66
N VAL A 16 -11.94 6.21 4.91
CA VAL A 16 -11.42 4.89 5.34
C VAL A 16 -12.11 3.75 4.59
N GLU A 17 -13.43 3.83 4.42
CA GLU A 17 -14.19 2.77 3.75
C GLU A 17 -13.82 2.67 2.26
N ARG A 18 -13.70 3.81 1.59
CA ARG A 18 -13.28 3.84 0.19
C ARG A 18 -11.88 3.25 0.02
N SER A 19 -10.96 3.64 0.87
CA SER A 19 -9.58 3.14 0.81
C SER A 19 -9.51 1.64 1.11
N ALA A 20 -10.22 1.19 2.15
CA ALA A 20 -10.26 -0.24 2.47
C ALA A 20 -10.80 -1.05 1.30
N ASN A 21 -11.90 -0.60 0.69
CA ASN A 21 -12.48 -1.27 -0.48
C ASN A 21 -11.50 -1.32 -1.65
N TRP A 22 -10.74 -0.25 -1.86
CA TRP A 22 -9.75 -0.21 -2.94
C TRP A 22 -8.64 -1.26 -2.71
N TYR A 23 -8.09 -1.32 -1.49
CA TYR A 23 -7.03 -2.29 -1.19
C TYR A 23 -7.54 -3.73 -1.28
N VAL A 24 -8.77 -3.98 -0.85
CA VAL A 24 -9.38 -5.30 -0.98
C VAL A 24 -9.61 -5.64 -2.45
N ASP A 25 -10.18 -4.74 -3.21
CA ASP A 25 -10.55 -4.98 -4.59
C ASP A 25 -9.35 -5.01 -5.54
N VAL A 26 -8.44 -4.04 -5.42
CA VAL A 26 -7.30 -3.92 -6.35
C VAL A 26 -6.14 -4.82 -5.96
N LEU A 27 -5.74 -4.81 -4.69
CA LEU A 27 -4.57 -5.57 -4.24
C LEU A 27 -4.92 -6.96 -3.70
N GLY A 28 -6.20 -7.29 -3.57
CA GLY A 28 -6.59 -8.61 -3.08
C GLY A 28 -6.39 -8.77 -1.59
N PHE A 29 -6.34 -7.68 -0.84
CA PHE A 29 -6.21 -7.75 0.61
C PHE A 29 -7.53 -8.13 1.25
N GLU A 30 -7.46 -8.49 2.52
CA GLU A 30 -8.62 -8.87 3.33
C GLU A 30 -8.73 -7.92 4.51
N ARG A 31 -9.96 -7.65 4.94
CA ARG A 31 -10.19 -6.89 6.16
C ARG A 31 -9.84 -7.76 7.36
N GLN A 32 -9.11 -7.20 8.31
CA GLN A 32 -8.65 -7.88 9.51
C GLN A 32 -9.21 -7.18 10.74
N TYR A 33 -9.44 -7.95 11.81
CA TYR A 33 -9.85 -7.41 13.11
C TYR A 33 -11.10 -6.52 13.03
N GLN A 34 -12.07 -6.89 12.20
CA GLN A 34 -13.25 -6.05 11.93
C GLN A 34 -14.09 -5.76 13.16
N GLU A 35 -14.05 -6.65 14.15
CA GLU A 35 -14.85 -6.52 15.37
C GLU A 35 -14.11 -5.80 16.49
N VAL A 36 -12.92 -5.30 16.19
CA VAL A 36 -12.08 -4.62 17.16
C VAL A 36 -12.00 -3.14 16.79
N TRP A 37 -11.83 -2.30 17.77
CA TRP A 37 -11.61 -0.85 17.64
C TRP A 37 -12.76 -0.06 16.99
N GLY A 38 -13.93 -0.63 16.84
CA GLY A 38 -15.06 0.12 16.25
C GLY A 38 -14.82 0.60 14.83
N GLY A 39 -13.91 -0.05 14.09
CA GLY A 39 -13.60 0.31 12.72
C GLY A 39 -12.52 1.38 12.54
N ILE A 40 -11.96 1.90 13.63
CA ILE A 40 -10.87 2.88 13.59
C ILE A 40 -9.75 2.42 14.51
N PRO A 41 -8.56 2.03 13.98
CA PRO A 41 -8.27 1.93 12.56
C PRO A 41 -8.97 0.75 11.89
N THR A 42 -9.07 0.79 10.57
CA THR A 42 -9.47 -0.36 9.76
C THR A 42 -8.19 -1.03 9.26
N PHE A 43 -8.02 -2.30 9.59
CA PHE A 43 -6.87 -3.08 9.12
C PHE A 43 -7.24 -3.84 7.86
N ILE A 44 -6.34 -3.81 6.90
CA ILE A 44 -6.41 -4.62 5.68
C ILE A 44 -5.05 -5.25 5.47
N GLY A 45 -5.03 -6.43 4.90
CA GLY A 45 -3.76 -7.10 4.64
C GLY A 45 -3.93 -8.52 4.16
N LYS A 46 -2.83 -9.23 4.12
CA LYS A 46 -2.79 -10.64 3.74
C LYS A 46 -1.55 -11.27 4.36
N GLY A 47 -1.73 -12.41 5.01
CA GLY A 47 -0.63 -13.06 5.69
C GLY A 47 -0.04 -12.14 6.76
N ASN A 48 1.26 -11.92 6.68
CA ASN A 48 1.97 -11.05 7.63
C ASN A 48 2.06 -9.58 7.17
N THR A 49 1.40 -9.24 6.07
CA THR A 49 1.37 -7.88 5.55
C THR A 49 0.09 -7.19 6.01
N ALA A 50 0.23 -6.03 6.65
CA ALA A 50 -0.93 -5.29 7.12
C ALA A 50 -0.75 -3.79 6.97
N ILE A 51 -1.85 -3.12 6.67
CA ILE A 51 -1.96 -1.67 6.62
C ILE A 51 -3.11 -1.27 7.53
N ALA A 52 -2.87 -0.28 8.40
CA ALA A 52 -3.89 0.31 9.25
C ALA A 52 -4.33 1.63 8.65
N LEU A 53 -5.62 1.77 8.39
CA LEU A 53 -6.19 2.97 7.78
C LEU A 53 -6.83 3.83 8.85
N PHE A 54 -6.41 5.08 8.91
CA PHE A 54 -6.93 6.09 9.84
C PHE A 54 -7.53 7.25 9.07
N PRO A 55 -8.61 7.85 9.57
CA PRO A 55 -9.10 9.08 8.97
C PRO A 55 -8.13 10.23 9.18
N LEU A 56 -8.16 11.20 8.28
CA LEU A 56 -7.34 12.41 8.43
C LEU A 56 -7.71 13.15 9.71
N ARG A 57 -6.69 13.77 10.31
CA ARG A 57 -6.85 14.64 11.48
C ARG A 57 -6.26 15.99 11.13
N ASP A 58 -6.76 17.05 11.79
CA ASP A 58 -6.27 18.40 11.56
C ASP A 58 -4.77 18.55 11.80
N SER A 59 -4.23 17.77 12.74
CA SER A 59 -2.81 17.82 13.09
C SER A 59 -1.89 17.17 12.05
N ASP A 60 -2.43 16.40 11.13
CA ASP A 60 -1.61 15.62 10.18
C ASP A 60 -0.81 16.53 9.23
N SER A 61 -1.39 17.65 8.80
CA SER A 61 -0.73 18.61 7.92
C SER A 61 0.30 19.48 8.64
N LYS A 62 0.35 19.44 9.97
CA LYS A 62 1.24 20.26 10.78
C LYS A 62 2.46 19.50 11.28
N SER A 63 2.64 18.27 10.83
CA SER A 63 3.81 17.45 11.20
C SER A 63 5.11 18.12 10.74
N PRO A 64 6.13 18.20 11.61
CA PRO A 64 7.45 18.71 11.18
C PRO A 64 8.03 17.92 10.00
N ALA A 65 7.79 16.62 9.93
CA ALA A 65 8.25 15.80 8.82
C ALA A 65 7.68 16.28 7.49
N ARG A 66 6.39 16.63 7.45
CA ARG A 66 5.76 17.13 6.22
C ARG A 66 6.31 18.50 5.82
N SER A 67 6.47 19.41 6.76
CA SER A 67 6.95 20.75 6.48
C SER A 67 8.42 20.76 6.03
N SER A 68 9.21 19.78 6.47
CA SER A 68 10.62 19.66 6.09
C SER A 68 10.83 18.85 4.80
N GLY A 69 9.78 18.20 4.29
CA GLY A 69 9.90 17.30 3.15
C GLY A 69 10.36 15.91 3.51
N ILE A 70 10.66 15.65 4.76
CA ILE A 70 11.04 14.31 5.23
C ILE A 70 9.76 13.48 5.31
N ARG A 71 9.71 12.37 4.57
CA ARG A 71 8.50 11.55 4.49
C ARG A 71 8.82 10.16 4.00
N MET A 72 7.90 9.23 4.18
CA MET A 72 7.94 7.96 3.50
C MET A 72 7.59 8.16 2.03
N LEU A 73 8.34 7.53 1.15
CA LEU A 73 8.15 7.70 -0.29
C LEU A 73 7.08 6.78 -0.85
N HIS A 74 7.13 5.49 -0.47
CA HIS A 74 6.18 4.50 -0.99
C HIS A 74 6.17 3.25 -0.11
N LEU A 75 5.18 2.41 -0.37
CA LEU A 75 5.09 1.05 0.16
C LEU A 75 5.37 0.09 -0.99
N ALA A 76 6.26 -0.85 -0.78
CA ALA A 76 6.59 -1.84 -1.79
C ALA A 76 6.13 -3.23 -1.35
N PHE A 77 5.41 -3.91 -2.24
CA PHE A 77 4.99 -5.29 -2.05
C PHE A 77 5.76 -6.19 -3.01
N ARG A 78 6.13 -7.37 -2.54
CA ARG A 78 6.85 -8.33 -3.38
C ARG A 78 5.87 -9.26 -4.07
N ALA A 79 6.16 -9.60 -5.31
CA ALA A 79 5.44 -10.60 -6.08
C ALA A 79 6.46 -11.51 -6.79
N ASN A 80 6.06 -12.75 -7.08
CA ASN A 80 6.85 -13.58 -7.99
C ASN A 80 6.67 -13.07 -9.42
N GLY A 81 7.43 -13.60 -10.38
CA GLY A 81 7.40 -13.11 -11.76
C GLY A 81 6.03 -13.25 -12.42
N GLU A 82 5.37 -14.37 -12.20
CA GLU A 82 4.03 -14.61 -12.75
C GLU A 82 3.01 -13.60 -12.20
N ASN A 83 3.00 -13.43 -10.88
CA ASN A 83 2.07 -12.49 -10.23
C ASN A 83 2.40 -11.04 -10.60
N PHE A 84 3.66 -10.73 -10.85
CA PHE A 84 4.06 -9.41 -11.29
C PHE A 84 3.46 -9.08 -12.68
N LEU A 85 3.48 -10.05 -13.59
CA LEU A 85 2.86 -9.87 -14.91
C LEU A 85 1.34 -9.75 -14.80
N GLU A 86 0.72 -10.59 -13.97
CA GLU A 86 -0.72 -10.52 -13.73
C GLU A 86 -1.13 -9.16 -13.15
N ALA A 87 -0.33 -8.62 -12.23
CA ALA A 87 -0.60 -7.32 -11.65
C ALA A 87 -0.65 -6.22 -12.71
N GLN A 88 0.28 -6.25 -13.67
CA GLN A 88 0.29 -5.27 -14.75
C GLN A 88 -0.96 -5.38 -15.62
N GLN A 89 -1.36 -6.61 -15.94
CA GLN A 89 -2.57 -6.85 -16.72
C GLN A 89 -3.82 -6.38 -15.98
N GLU A 90 -3.89 -6.65 -14.69
CA GLU A 90 -5.04 -6.26 -13.86
C GLU A 90 -5.15 -4.74 -13.75
N LEU A 91 -4.03 -4.05 -13.55
CA LEU A 91 -4.05 -2.58 -13.48
C LEU A 91 -4.49 -1.96 -14.81
N LYS A 92 -4.00 -2.50 -15.92
CA LYS A 92 -4.43 -2.04 -17.25
C LYS A 92 -5.93 -2.24 -17.44
N LYS A 93 -6.43 -3.40 -17.06
CA LYS A 93 -7.85 -3.74 -17.19
C LYS A 93 -8.72 -2.81 -16.37
N ARG A 94 -8.23 -2.36 -15.22
CA ARG A 94 -8.95 -1.42 -14.33
C ARG A 94 -8.75 0.04 -14.72
N GLY A 95 -7.91 0.32 -15.72
CA GLY A 95 -7.61 1.69 -16.11
C GLY A 95 -6.74 2.43 -15.12
N ILE A 96 -6.01 1.71 -14.28
CA ILE A 96 -5.08 2.30 -13.32
C ILE A 96 -3.73 2.45 -13.98
N LYS A 97 -3.26 3.68 -14.08
CA LYS A 97 -1.95 3.97 -14.67
C LYS A 97 -0.84 3.53 -13.75
N PHE A 98 0.21 2.96 -14.32
CA PHE A 98 1.41 2.61 -13.58
C PHE A 98 2.65 2.86 -14.42
N GLU A 99 3.78 2.98 -13.74
CA GLU A 99 5.07 3.20 -14.36
C GLU A 99 5.97 2.01 -14.07
N PHE A 100 6.57 1.44 -15.12
CA PHE A 100 7.51 0.33 -14.99
C PHE A 100 8.93 0.89 -14.86
N GLN A 101 9.71 0.30 -13.95
CA GLN A 101 11.13 0.63 -13.80
C GLN A 101 11.95 -0.65 -13.67
N ASP A 102 13.09 -0.66 -14.37
CA ASP A 102 14.08 -1.73 -14.30
C ASP A 102 15.18 -1.29 -13.32
N HIS A 103 15.31 -2.02 -12.22
CA HIS A 103 16.31 -1.75 -11.18
C HIS A 103 17.50 -2.72 -11.25
N GLN A 104 17.72 -3.36 -12.39
CA GLN A 104 18.80 -4.35 -12.64
C GLN A 104 18.54 -5.68 -11.95
N ILE A 105 18.50 -5.74 -10.64
CA ILE A 105 18.26 -6.98 -9.89
C ILE A 105 16.76 -7.24 -9.65
N SER A 106 15.93 -6.25 -9.94
CA SER A 106 14.48 -6.36 -9.75
C SER A 106 13.77 -5.51 -10.79
N HIS A 107 12.51 -5.84 -11.03
CA HIS A 107 11.60 -5.03 -11.83
C HIS A 107 10.47 -4.54 -10.93
N SER A 108 10.02 -3.32 -11.16
CA SER A 108 8.98 -2.72 -10.33
C SER A 108 7.95 -1.98 -11.16
N ILE A 109 6.73 -1.91 -10.63
CA ILE A 109 5.70 -1.01 -11.13
C ILE A 109 5.24 -0.13 -9.99
N TYR A 110 4.93 1.13 -10.32
CA TYR A 110 4.52 2.16 -9.36
C TYR A 110 3.18 2.72 -9.76
N PHE A 111 2.28 2.84 -8.81
CA PHE A 111 0.97 3.44 -9.01
C PHE A 111 0.50 4.08 -7.71
N TYR A 112 -0.69 4.69 -7.71
CA TYR A 112 -1.18 5.43 -6.56
C TYR A 112 -2.49 4.87 -6.06
N ASP A 113 -2.65 4.90 -4.73
CA ASP A 113 -3.92 4.57 -4.10
C ASP A 113 -4.88 5.78 -4.22
N PRO A 114 -6.14 5.68 -3.75
CA PRO A 114 -7.10 6.78 -3.92
C PRO A 114 -6.69 8.11 -3.30
N ASP A 115 -5.80 8.11 -2.31
CA ASP A 115 -5.34 9.32 -1.64
C ASP A 115 -3.98 9.81 -2.14
N GLY A 116 -3.41 9.14 -3.13
CA GLY A 116 -2.12 9.51 -3.67
C GLY A 116 -0.92 8.90 -2.95
N HIS A 117 -1.15 7.91 -2.09
CA HIS A 117 -0.03 7.13 -1.54
C HIS A 117 0.56 6.28 -2.65
N GLN A 118 1.86 6.37 -2.82
CA GLN A 118 2.54 5.60 -3.86
C GLN A 118 2.72 4.16 -3.43
N VAL A 119 2.31 3.25 -4.30
CA VAL A 119 2.42 1.81 -4.12
C VAL A 119 3.38 1.27 -5.17
N GLU A 120 4.30 0.42 -4.73
CA GLU A 120 5.20 -0.30 -5.63
C GLU A 120 4.92 -1.78 -5.53
N ILE A 121 4.93 -2.47 -6.67
CA ILE A 121 5.01 -3.94 -6.69
C ILE A 121 6.33 -4.26 -7.33
N THR A 122 7.14 -5.07 -6.66
CA THR A 122 8.48 -5.42 -7.12
C THR A 122 8.64 -6.94 -7.22
N THR A 123 9.42 -7.38 -8.20
CA THR A 123 9.77 -8.78 -8.33
C THR A 123 11.28 -8.91 -8.54
N TYR A 124 11.85 -9.94 -7.94
CA TYR A 124 13.25 -10.30 -8.18
C TYR A 124 13.38 -11.44 -9.21
N GLU A 125 12.25 -11.91 -9.71
CA GLU A 125 12.22 -12.90 -10.79
C GLU A 125 12.11 -12.15 -12.12
N LEU A 126 13.27 -11.88 -12.71
CA LEU A 126 13.34 -11.08 -13.93
C LEU A 126 12.79 -11.87 -15.13
N GLN A 127 12.11 -11.16 -16.00
CA GLN A 127 11.46 -11.72 -17.19
C GLN A 127 12.23 -11.34 -18.46
#